data_a8fa2a75a7942b445aac11fce9d14ea6
#
_entry.id   a8fa2a75a7942b445aac11fce9d14ea6
#
_cell.length_a   1.000
_cell.length_b   1.000
_cell.length_c   1.000
_cell.angle_alpha   90.00
_cell.angle_beta   90.00
_cell.angle_gamma   90.00
#
_symmetry.space_group_name_H-M   'P 1'
#
loop_
_entity.id
_entity.type
_entity.pdbx_description
1 polymer ?
#
loop_
_entity_poly.entity_id
_entity_poly.type
_entity_poly.pdbx_seq_one_letter_code
_entity_poly.pdbx_strand_id
1 'polypeptide(L)'
;MIEIKGLSKKYRSKYVVKDVTTEFPDGKITCIIGPNGAGKSTLLSMMSRLSTPDEGEVFIDGKPIKEWDKQELSKTLAILKQENNTNIRLTVYELVSFGRFPHSQGKLTVEDIRYIDEAIEYMNLEEFKDKYLDELSGGQRQRAYIAMVIAQNTKYILLDEPLNNLDMKNAVQMMRTFEKMVKDLNKTIIIVMHDINFTSVYSDYILAMKNGRLEHMDSCENIVVKDKLENLYELEFDITKINNKSICVYF
;
A
#
# COMPACT_ATOMS: atom_id res chain seq x y z
N MET A 1 13.78 -3.76 6.83
CA MET A 1 13.78 -3.12 5.49
C MET A 1 13.34 -4.15 4.45
N ILE A 2 12.57 -3.75 3.44
CA ILE A 2 12.25 -4.59 2.27
C ILE A 2 13.25 -4.28 1.16
N GLU A 3 13.89 -5.32 0.60
CA GLU A 3 14.83 -5.21 -0.52
C GLU A 3 14.37 -6.11 -1.67
N ILE A 4 14.61 -5.67 -2.91
CA ILE A 4 14.35 -6.43 -4.14
C ILE A 4 15.63 -6.49 -4.95
N LYS A 5 15.97 -7.69 -5.46
CA LYS A 5 17.19 -7.91 -6.25
C LYS A 5 16.86 -8.64 -7.55
N GLY A 6 17.00 -7.95 -8.69
CA GLY A 6 16.82 -8.50 -10.04
C GLY A 6 15.43 -9.05 -10.32
N LEU A 7 14.38 -8.47 -9.69
CA LEU A 7 13.04 -9.04 -9.70
C LEU A 7 12.40 -8.93 -11.09
N SER A 8 11.97 -10.06 -11.63
CA SER A 8 11.31 -10.12 -12.94
C SER A 8 10.08 -11.01 -12.92
N LYS A 9 9.06 -10.61 -13.69
CA LYS A 9 7.84 -11.39 -13.92
C LYS A 9 7.39 -11.34 -15.36
N LYS A 10 7.09 -12.52 -15.91
CA LYS A 10 6.52 -12.69 -17.23
C LYS A 10 5.08 -13.21 -17.14
N TYR A 11 4.25 -12.75 -18.04
CA TYR A 11 2.99 -13.40 -18.36
C TYR A 11 3.03 -13.82 -19.82
N ARG A 12 2.96 -15.13 -20.07
CA ARG A 12 3.25 -15.73 -21.38
C ARG A 12 4.67 -15.37 -21.82
N SER A 13 4.85 -14.63 -22.93
CA SER A 13 6.15 -14.21 -23.47
C SER A 13 6.54 -12.77 -23.12
N LYS A 14 5.66 -12.00 -22.45
CA LYS A 14 5.88 -10.57 -22.17
C LYS A 14 6.30 -10.34 -20.72
N TYR A 15 7.39 -9.61 -20.51
CA TYR A 15 7.73 -9.09 -19.21
C TYR A 15 6.73 -8.02 -18.78
N VAL A 16 6.19 -8.17 -17.57
CA VAL A 16 5.37 -7.16 -16.91
C VAL A 16 6.18 -6.42 -15.84
N VAL A 17 7.15 -7.12 -15.23
CA VAL A 17 8.22 -6.53 -14.41
C VAL A 17 9.52 -7.11 -14.91
N LYS A 18 10.57 -6.29 -15.05
CA LYS A 18 11.84 -6.72 -15.62
C LYS A 18 13.02 -6.09 -14.89
N ASP A 19 13.81 -6.93 -14.24
CA ASP A 19 15.09 -6.60 -13.61
C ASP A 19 15.01 -5.41 -12.64
N VAL A 20 14.06 -5.45 -11.71
CA VAL A 20 13.89 -4.41 -10.70
C VAL A 20 14.76 -4.72 -9.49
N THR A 21 15.67 -3.79 -9.17
CA THR A 21 16.51 -3.84 -7.97
C THR A 21 16.36 -2.53 -7.21
N THR A 22 15.93 -2.59 -5.95
CA THR A 22 15.73 -1.42 -5.08
C THR A 22 15.52 -1.84 -3.63
N GLU A 23 15.50 -0.86 -2.73
CA GLU A 23 15.17 -1.02 -1.32
C GLU A 23 14.12 -0.01 -0.88
N PHE A 24 13.33 -0.37 0.13
CA PHE A 24 12.29 0.49 0.71
C PHE A 24 12.68 0.86 2.13
N PRO A 25 12.93 2.15 2.41
CA PRO A 25 13.33 2.62 3.73
C PRO A 25 12.29 2.30 4.81
N ASP A 26 12.75 1.81 5.97
CA ASP A 26 11.88 1.55 7.13
C ASP A 26 11.33 2.86 7.73
N GLY A 27 10.13 2.78 8.30
CA GLY A 27 9.48 3.92 8.97
C GLY A 27 9.15 5.08 8.03
N LYS A 28 8.83 4.78 6.77
CA LYS A 28 8.57 5.75 5.70
C LYS A 28 7.32 5.37 4.88
N ILE A 29 6.74 6.39 4.23
CA ILE A 29 5.75 6.19 3.17
C ILE A 29 6.49 6.21 1.84
N THR A 30 6.46 5.09 1.12
CA THR A 30 6.95 5.01 -0.26
C THR A 30 5.78 4.83 -1.20
N CYS A 31 5.62 5.75 -2.17
CA CYS A 31 4.61 5.61 -3.21
C CYS A 31 5.20 5.00 -4.48
N ILE A 32 4.53 3.99 -5.04
CA ILE A 32 4.85 3.41 -6.35
C ILE A 32 3.97 4.09 -7.39
N ILE A 33 4.58 4.80 -8.33
CA ILE A 33 3.89 5.55 -9.39
C ILE A 33 4.29 5.09 -10.79
N GLY A 34 3.54 5.51 -11.79
CA GLY A 34 3.80 5.28 -13.21
C GLY A 34 2.52 5.02 -14.00
N PRO A 35 2.61 4.98 -15.32
CA PRO A 35 1.46 4.76 -16.20
C PRO A 35 0.72 3.45 -15.92
N ASN A 36 -0.51 3.33 -16.44
CA ASN A 36 -1.25 2.07 -16.38
C ASN A 36 -0.48 0.98 -17.15
N GLY A 37 -0.44 -0.21 -16.58
CA GLY A 37 0.34 -1.32 -17.14
C GLY A 37 1.86 -1.25 -16.90
N ALA A 38 2.37 -0.28 -16.11
CA ALA A 38 3.80 -0.19 -15.77
C ALA A 38 4.32 -1.32 -14.86
N GLY A 39 3.43 -2.19 -14.34
CA GLY A 39 3.83 -3.33 -13.51
C GLY A 39 3.72 -3.10 -12.00
N LYS A 40 3.16 -1.98 -11.54
CA LYS A 40 3.08 -1.56 -10.13
C LYS A 40 2.44 -2.62 -9.22
N SER A 41 1.20 -3.03 -9.51
CA SER A 41 0.46 -4.04 -8.72
C SER A 41 1.10 -5.43 -8.80
N THR A 42 1.76 -5.75 -9.92
CA THR A 42 2.54 -6.99 -10.07
C THR A 42 3.77 -6.97 -9.16
N LEU A 43 4.49 -5.85 -9.12
CA LEU A 43 5.62 -5.66 -8.22
C LEU A 43 5.16 -5.83 -6.75
N LEU A 44 4.10 -5.13 -6.36
CA LEU A 44 3.53 -5.21 -5.01
C LEU A 44 3.10 -6.65 -4.65
N SER A 45 2.51 -7.38 -5.61
CA SER A 45 2.09 -8.78 -5.43
C SER A 45 3.28 -9.73 -5.22
N MET A 46 4.42 -9.48 -5.88
CA MET A 46 5.64 -10.26 -5.66
C MET A 46 6.26 -9.94 -4.30
N MET A 47 6.28 -8.66 -3.91
CA MET A 47 6.79 -8.22 -2.59
C MET A 47 5.99 -8.79 -1.42
N SER A 48 4.73 -9.16 -1.63
CA SER A 48 3.85 -9.76 -0.61
C SER A 48 3.78 -11.29 -0.68
N ARG A 49 4.54 -11.94 -1.55
CA ARG A 49 4.49 -13.39 -1.83
C ARG A 49 3.12 -13.89 -2.34
N LEU A 50 2.27 -12.98 -2.84
CA LEU A 50 1.03 -13.36 -3.54
C LEU A 50 1.28 -13.84 -4.97
N SER A 51 2.39 -13.42 -5.56
CA SER A 51 2.87 -13.88 -6.87
C SER A 51 4.35 -14.28 -6.74
N THR A 52 4.71 -15.42 -7.33
CA THR A 52 6.11 -15.85 -7.38
C THR A 52 6.81 -15.13 -8.52
N PRO A 53 7.98 -14.50 -8.30
CA PRO A 53 8.80 -13.99 -9.38
C PRO A 53 9.35 -15.12 -10.26
N ASP A 54 9.64 -14.82 -11.52
CA ASP A 54 10.30 -15.75 -12.41
C ASP A 54 11.83 -15.67 -12.29
N GLU A 55 12.35 -14.47 -11.94
CA GLU A 55 13.77 -14.21 -11.70
C GLU A 55 13.89 -13.25 -10.51
N GLY A 56 15.02 -13.31 -9.80
CA GLY A 56 15.33 -12.43 -8.68
C GLY A 56 14.67 -12.84 -7.37
N GLU A 57 14.84 -12.00 -6.36
CA GLU A 57 14.42 -12.34 -4.99
C GLU A 57 14.00 -11.11 -4.20
N VAL A 58 13.04 -11.29 -3.28
CA VAL A 58 12.60 -10.30 -2.29
C VAL A 58 13.12 -10.70 -0.93
N PHE A 59 13.65 -9.72 -0.19
CA PHE A 59 14.11 -9.88 1.18
C PHE A 59 13.29 -9.00 2.11
N ILE A 60 12.96 -9.53 3.28
CA ILE A 60 12.33 -8.78 4.37
C ILE A 60 13.25 -8.93 5.59
N ASP A 61 13.74 -7.80 6.10
CA ASP A 61 14.70 -7.76 7.21
C ASP A 61 15.91 -8.69 6.98
N GLY A 62 16.44 -8.69 5.75
CA GLY A 62 17.61 -9.48 5.32
C GLY A 62 17.32 -10.96 5.04
N LYS A 63 16.11 -11.46 5.30
CA LYS A 63 15.72 -12.85 5.06
C LYS A 63 14.92 -12.99 3.76
N PRO A 64 15.26 -13.93 2.85
CA PRO A 64 14.49 -14.20 1.64
C PRO A 64 13.02 -14.49 1.95
N ILE A 65 12.10 -13.84 1.24
CA ILE A 65 10.66 -13.98 1.52
C ILE A 65 10.15 -15.43 1.36
N LYS A 66 10.78 -16.22 0.51
CA LYS A 66 10.46 -17.63 0.30
C LYS A 66 10.75 -18.50 1.52
N GLU A 67 11.70 -18.08 2.38
CA GLU A 67 12.16 -18.81 3.56
C GLU A 67 11.36 -18.45 4.83
N TRP A 68 10.49 -17.44 4.73
CA TRP A 68 9.61 -17.10 5.83
C TRP A 68 8.52 -18.16 6.03
N ASP A 69 8.29 -18.54 7.27
CA ASP A 69 7.06 -19.24 7.64
C ASP A 69 5.84 -18.39 7.28
N LYS A 70 4.75 -19.02 6.86
CA LYS A 70 3.55 -18.29 6.42
C LYS A 70 2.93 -17.45 7.52
N GLN A 71 2.88 -17.97 8.74
CA GLN A 71 2.29 -17.28 9.88
C GLN A 71 3.17 -16.11 10.32
N GLU A 72 4.49 -16.32 10.40
CA GLU A 72 5.46 -15.27 10.74
C GLU A 72 5.45 -14.14 9.71
N LEU A 73 5.40 -14.47 8.42
CA LEU A 73 5.27 -13.47 7.36
C LEU A 73 3.98 -12.65 7.53
N SER A 74 2.85 -13.31 7.81
CA SER A 74 1.56 -12.64 8.02
C SER A 74 1.53 -11.76 9.28
N LYS A 75 2.39 -11.98 10.27
CA LYS A 75 2.56 -11.09 11.41
C LYS A 75 3.50 -9.92 11.12
N THR A 76 4.30 -10.01 10.07
CA THR A 76 5.32 -9.03 9.70
C THR A 76 4.85 -8.10 8.58
N LEU A 77 4.07 -8.61 7.62
CA LEU A 77 3.63 -7.91 6.43
C LEU A 77 2.14 -8.10 6.20
N ALA A 78 1.42 -7.00 6.04
CA ALA A 78 0.02 -6.96 5.61
C ALA A 78 -0.08 -6.41 4.18
N ILE A 79 -1.08 -6.87 3.44
CA ILE A 79 -1.38 -6.37 2.11
C ILE A 79 -2.87 -6.14 1.91
N LEU A 80 -3.23 -5.02 1.28
CA LEU A 80 -4.54 -4.75 0.72
C LEU A 80 -4.44 -4.69 -0.80
N LYS A 81 -5.19 -5.52 -1.49
CA LYS A 81 -5.30 -5.51 -2.96
C LYS A 81 -6.27 -4.43 -3.44
N GLN A 82 -6.16 -4.07 -4.71
CA GLN A 82 -7.09 -3.14 -5.37
C GLN A 82 -8.55 -3.63 -5.32
N GLU A 83 -8.78 -4.91 -5.62
CA GLU A 83 -10.10 -5.53 -5.53
C GLU A 83 -10.18 -6.45 -4.30
N ASN A 84 -11.11 -6.11 -3.43
CA ASN A 84 -11.42 -6.88 -2.22
C ASN A 84 -12.90 -7.25 -2.24
N ASN A 85 -13.23 -8.30 -2.99
CA ASN A 85 -14.59 -8.83 -3.04
C ASN A 85 -14.70 -10.06 -2.14
N THR A 86 -15.65 -10.02 -1.22
CA THR A 86 -16.06 -11.20 -0.45
C THR A 86 -17.49 -11.54 -0.79
N ASN A 87 -17.78 -12.82 -1.04
CA ASN A 87 -19.12 -13.33 -1.23
C ASN A 87 -19.78 -13.70 0.12
N ILE A 88 -19.08 -13.50 1.22
CA ILE A 88 -19.55 -13.79 2.57
C ILE A 88 -20.16 -12.50 3.14
N ARG A 89 -21.34 -12.59 3.71
CA ARG A 89 -22.02 -11.49 4.38
C ARG A 89 -21.41 -11.31 5.76
N LEU A 90 -20.58 -10.28 5.91
CA LEU A 90 -19.83 -9.96 7.13
C LEU A 90 -20.20 -8.58 7.63
N THR A 91 -20.24 -8.41 8.94
CA THR A 91 -20.24 -7.10 9.57
C THR A 91 -18.85 -6.45 9.48
N VAL A 92 -18.77 -5.14 9.73
CA VAL A 92 -17.48 -4.42 9.81
C VAL A 92 -16.60 -5.06 10.89
N TYR A 93 -17.14 -5.34 12.06
CA TYR A 93 -16.39 -5.97 13.15
C TYR A 93 -15.83 -7.33 12.77
N GLU A 94 -16.63 -8.17 12.14
CA GLU A 94 -16.18 -9.49 11.67
C GLU A 94 -15.07 -9.37 10.63
N LEU A 95 -15.22 -8.45 9.63
CA LEU A 95 -14.16 -8.20 8.66
C LEU A 95 -12.86 -7.77 9.34
N VAL A 96 -12.92 -6.77 10.24
CA VAL A 96 -11.72 -6.25 10.91
C VAL A 96 -11.08 -7.33 11.78
N SER A 97 -11.89 -8.21 12.39
CA SER A 97 -11.42 -9.34 13.19
C SER A 97 -10.57 -10.32 12.39
N PHE A 98 -10.78 -10.48 11.06
CA PHE A 98 -9.91 -11.30 10.22
C PHE A 98 -8.47 -10.78 10.19
N GLY A 99 -8.23 -9.48 10.40
CA GLY A 99 -6.88 -8.95 10.54
C GLY A 99 -6.10 -9.59 11.68
N ARG A 100 -6.78 -10.07 12.72
CA ARG A 100 -6.14 -10.75 13.85
C ARG A 100 -5.91 -12.24 13.63
N PHE A 101 -6.40 -12.82 12.53
CA PHE A 101 -6.27 -14.27 12.27
C PHE A 101 -4.83 -14.80 12.36
N PRO A 102 -3.79 -14.12 11.86
CA PRO A 102 -2.40 -14.59 12.01
C PRO A 102 -1.94 -14.73 13.46
N HIS A 103 -2.54 -13.99 14.39
CA HIS A 103 -2.23 -14.00 15.82
C HIS A 103 -3.13 -14.96 16.59
N SER A 104 -4.45 -14.86 16.39
CA SER A 104 -5.48 -15.53 17.17
C SER A 104 -5.84 -16.94 16.69
N GLN A 105 -5.57 -17.24 15.41
CA GLN A 105 -6.05 -18.47 14.73
C GLN A 105 -7.56 -18.70 14.92
N GLY A 106 -8.32 -17.61 14.97
CA GLY A 106 -9.78 -17.64 15.14
C GLY A 106 -10.26 -17.62 16.60
N LYS A 107 -9.36 -17.61 17.60
CA LYS A 107 -9.70 -17.46 19.02
C LYS A 107 -9.19 -16.11 19.52
N LEU A 108 -10.04 -15.10 19.43
CA LEU A 108 -9.68 -13.74 19.82
C LEU A 108 -9.38 -13.66 21.32
N THR A 109 -8.25 -13.07 21.65
CA THR A 109 -7.85 -12.70 23.01
C THR A 109 -8.34 -11.28 23.34
N VAL A 110 -8.23 -10.86 24.59
CA VAL A 110 -8.51 -9.49 25.02
C VAL A 110 -7.63 -8.47 24.26
N GLU A 111 -6.37 -8.85 23.99
CA GLU A 111 -5.45 -8.02 23.22
C GLU A 111 -5.88 -7.90 21.75
N ASP A 112 -6.36 -8.98 21.13
CA ASP A 112 -6.87 -8.95 19.77
C ASP A 112 -8.10 -8.03 19.64
N ILE A 113 -9.01 -8.10 20.63
CA ILE A 113 -10.19 -7.21 20.67
C ILE A 113 -9.76 -5.75 20.74
N ARG A 114 -8.76 -5.42 21.55
CA ARG A 114 -8.20 -4.06 21.61
C ARG A 114 -7.70 -3.58 20.24
N TYR A 115 -6.90 -4.38 19.53
CA TYR A 115 -6.42 -4.01 18.19
C TYR A 115 -7.55 -3.85 17.16
N ILE A 116 -8.62 -4.64 17.28
CA ILE A 116 -9.81 -4.52 16.42
C ILE A 116 -10.51 -3.18 16.71
N ASP A 117 -10.78 -2.87 17.97
CA ASP A 117 -11.47 -1.64 18.36
C ASP A 117 -10.65 -0.39 18.00
N GLU A 118 -9.33 -0.40 18.28
CA GLU A 118 -8.42 0.67 17.87
C GLU A 118 -8.42 0.87 16.33
N ALA A 119 -8.42 -0.20 15.54
CA ALA A 119 -8.45 -0.09 14.09
C ALA A 119 -9.78 0.48 13.56
N ILE A 120 -10.90 0.12 14.19
CA ILE A 120 -12.23 0.65 13.88
C ILE A 120 -12.29 2.14 14.19
N GLU A 121 -11.76 2.56 15.35
CA GLU A 121 -11.67 3.97 15.74
C GLU A 121 -10.76 4.77 14.80
N TYR A 122 -9.56 4.25 14.46
CA TYR A 122 -8.66 4.89 13.49
C TYR A 122 -9.33 5.20 12.14
N MET A 123 -10.28 4.36 11.73
CA MET A 123 -10.99 4.51 10.46
C MET A 123 -12.34 5.23 10.60
N ASN A 124 -12.72 5.71 11.80
CA ASN A 124 -14.00 6.32 12.12
C ASN A 124 -15.17 5.44 11.63
N LEU A 125 -15.19 4.20 12.10
CA LEU A 125 -16.18 3.18 11.73
C LEU A 125 -17.00 2.70 12.93
N GLU A 126 -16.93 3.36 14.09
CA GLU A 126 -17.59 2.94 15.34
C GLU A 126 -19.11 2.80 15.15
N GLU A 127 -19.74 3.78 14.47
CA GLU A 127 -21.19 3.77 14.18
C GLU A 127 -21.60 2.71 13.15
N PHE A 128 -20.63 2.12 12.45
CA PHE A 128 -20.82 1.11 11.41
C PHE A 128 -20.40 -0.29 11.85
N LYS A 129 -19.90 -0.46 13.08
CA LYS A 129 -19.29 -1.67 13.59
C LYS A 129 -20.15 -2.93 13.35
N ASP A 130 -21.45 -2.82 13.59
CA ASP A 130 -22.41 -3.92 13.48
C ASP A 130 -23.13 -3.97 12.12
N LYS A 131 -22.87 -3.03 11.20
CA LYS A 131 -23.43 -3.05 9.86
C LYS A 131 -22.75 -4.06 8.97
N TYR A 132 -23.51 -4.66 8.06
CA TYR A 132 -22.96 -5.54 7.04
C TYR A 132 -22.25 -4.73 5.96
N LEU A 133 -21.25 -5.34 5.31
CA LEU A 133 -20.43 -4.68 4.28
C LEU A 133 -21.25 -4.27 3.05
N ASP A 134 -22.35 -4.95 2.75
CA ASP A 134 -23.28 -4.65 1.66
C ASP A 134 -24.19 -3.44 1.96
N GLU A 135 -24.28 -3.02 3.23
CA GLU A 135 -25.02 -1.83 3.66
C GLU A 135 -24.15 -0.55 3.63
N LEU A 136 -22.84 -0.69 3.38
CA LEU A 136 -21.89 0.40 3.39
C LEU A 136 -21.76 1.08 2.02
N SER A 137 -21.50 2.40 2.02
CA SER A 137 -21.00 3.07 0.82
C SER A 137 -19.63 2.51 0.40
N GLY A 138 -19.24 2.70 -0.87
CA GLY A 138 -17.93 2.24 -1.35
C GLY A 138 -16.77 2.74 -0.50
N GLY A 139 -16.82 4.01 -0.08
CA GLY A 139 -15.78 4.59 0.78
C GLY A 139 -15.78 4.03 2.22
N GLN A 140 -16.96 3.78 2.81
CA GLN A 140 -17.03 3.13 4.12
C GLN A 140 -16.51 1.70 4.06
N ARG A 141 -16.86 0.95 3.01
CA ARG A 141 -16.37 -0.40 2.78
C ARG A 141 -14.86 -0.43 2.59
N GLN A 142 -14.30 0.51 1.82
CA GLN A 142 -12.84 0.63 1.65
C GLN A 142 -12.14 0.88 2.99
N ARG A 143 -12.68 1.78 3.82
CA ARG A 143 -12.15 2.03 5.17
C ARG A 143 -12.19 0.77 6.06
N ALA A 144 -13.23 -0.05 5.95
CA ALA A 144 -13.34 -1.29 6.70
C ALA A 144 -12.25 -2.31 6.31
N TYR A 145 -11.93 -2.45 5.02
CA TYR A 145 -10.81 -3.27 4.57
C TYR A 145 -9.45 -2.74 5.06
N ILE A 146 -9.28 -1.43 5.11
CA ILE A 146 -8.05 -0.83 5.65
C ILE A 146 -7.98 -1.03 7.17
N ALA A 147 -9.10 -0.91 7.89
CA ALA A 147 -9.16 -1.23 9.32
C ALA A 147 -8.72 -2.69 9.59
N MET A 148 -9.13 -3.64 8.76
CA MET A 148 -8.66 -5.03 8.83
C MET A 148 -7.13 -5.14 8.71
N VAL A 149 -6.53 -4.41 7.77
CA VAL A 149 -5.06 -4.37 7.61
C VAL A 149 -4.38 -3.71 8.81
N ILE A 150 -4.95 -2.64 9.35
CA ILE A 150 -4.43 -1.97 10.56
C ILE A 150 -4.49 -2.90 11.77
N ALA A 151 -5.61 -3.59 11.97
CA ALA A 151 -5.79 -4.54 13.07
C ALA A 151 -4.76 -5.68 13.06
N GLN A 152 -4.23 -6.05 11.90
CA GLN A 152 -3.16 -7.04 11.78
C GLN A 152 -1.87 -6.62 12.50
N ASN A 153 -1.66 -5.31 12.70
CA ASN A 153 -0.54 -4.71 13.43
C ASN A 153 0.85 -5.13 12.95
N THR A 154 1.05 -5.23 11.66
CA THR A 154 2.34 -5.60 11.04
C THR A 154 3.33 -4.44 11.01
N LYS A 155 4.63 -4.74 10.82
CA LYS A 155 5.68 -3.74 10.58
C LYS A 155 5.54 -3.12 9.18
N TYR A 156 5.24 -3.95 8.17
CA TYR A 156 5.10 -3.55 6.77
C TYR A 156 3.65 -3.61 6.32
N ILE A 157 3.21 -2.57 5.63
CA ILE A 157 1.86 -2.45 5.09
C ILE A 157 1.97 -2.11 3.60
N LEU A 158 1.46 -2.98 2.75
CA LEU A 158 1.44 -2.83 1.31
C LEU A 158 0.00 -2.55 0.85
N LEU A 159 -0.22 -1.46 0.13
CA LEU A 159 -1.55 -1.02 -0.28
C LEU A 159 -1.59 -0.80 -1.80
N ASP A 160 -2.49 -1.48 -2.48
CA ASP A 160 -2.72 -1.32 -3.91
C ASP A 160 -3.92 -0.41 -4.15
N GLU A 161 -3.66 0.83 -4.54
CA GLU A 161 -4.67 1.87 -4.84
C GLU A 161 -5.73 2.06 -3.73
N PRO A 162 -5.31 2.31 -2.47
CA PRO A 162 -6.23 2.34 -1.32
C PRO A 162 -7.20 3.51 -1.34
N LEU A 163 -6.96 4.55 -2.14
CA LEU A 163 -7.81 5.75 -2.23
C LEU A 163 -8.93 5.64 -3.25
N ASN A 164 -8.96 4.56 -4.04
CA ASN A 164 -10.02 4.36 -5.02
C ASN A 164 -11.40 4.32 -4.33
N ASN A 165 -12.39 4.93 -4.97
CA ASN A 165 -13.76 5.06 -4.47
C ASN A 165 -13.93 5.91 -3.19
N LEU A 166 -12.89 6.66 -2.78
CA LEU A 166 -12.99 7.64 -1.71
C LEU A 166 -13.25 9.03 -2.30
N ASP A 167 -14.13 9.79 -1.65
CA ASP A 167 -14.18 11.23 -1.89
C ASP A 167 -12.93 11.93 -1.35
N MET A 168 -12.71 13.18 -1.77
CA MET A 168 -11.52 13.96 -1.42
C MET A 168 -11.32 14.07 0.11
N LYS A 169 -12.39 14.26 0.88
CA LYS A 169 -12.32 14.38 2.35
C LYS A 169 -11.81 13.08 2.97
N ASN A 170 -12.38 11.95 2.56
CA ASN A 170 -12.01 10.64 3.07
C ASN A 170 -10.59 10.24 2.60
N ALA A 171 -10.20 10.57 1.36
CA ALA A 171 -8.85 10.33 0.85
C ALA A 171 -7.78 11.10 1.65
N VAL A 172 -7.99 12.39 1.92
CA VAL A 172 -7.11 13.21 2.75
C VAL A 172 -7.00 12.64 4.17
N GLN A 173 -8.14 12.28 4.77
CA GLN A 173 -8.16 11.70 6.12
C GLN A 173 -7.38 10.38 6.17
N MET A 174 -7.52 9.55 5.15
CA MET A 174 -6.81 8.28 5.00
C MET A 174 -5.29 8.50 4.96
N MET A 175 -4.82 9.40 4.11
CA MET A 175 -3.38 9.69 4.01
C MET A 175 -2.81 10.24 5.33
N ARG A 176 -3.55 11.10 6.03
CA ARG A 176 -3.17 11.58 7.37
C ARG A 176 -3.10 10.43 8.40
N THR A 177 -3.99 9.46 8.29
CA THR A 177 -3.92 8.25 9.13
C THR A 177 -2.64 7.46 8.84
N PHE A 178 -2.26 7.29 7.57
CA PHE A 178 -1.00 6.63 7.21
C PHE A 178 0.23 7.40 7.72
N GLU A 179 0.26 8.73 7.58
CA GLU A 179 1.34 9.56 8.17
C GLU A 179 1.45 9.34 9.68
N LYS A 180 0.30 9.34 10.38
CA LYS A 180 0.27 9.10 11.84
C LYS A 180 0.79 7.71 12.19
N MET A 181 0.42 6.67 11.45
CA MET A 181 0.91 5.31 11.68
C MET A 181 2.42 5.19 11.48
N VAL A 182 2.97 5.85 10.47
CA VAL A 182 4.42 5.89 10.26
C VAL A 182 5.11 6.63 11.39
N LYS A 183 4.63 7.82 11.75
CA LYS A 183 5.24 8.69 12.75
C LYS A 183 5.16 8.12 14.17
N ASP A 184 3.98 7.65 14.58
CA ASP A 184 3.70 7.29 15.97
C ASP A 184 3.98 5.80 16.24
N LEU A 185 3.82 4.93 15.24
CA LEU A 185 3.95 3.48 15.35
C LEU A 185 5.12 2.89 14.58
N ASN A 186 5.95 3.75 13.96
CA ASN A 186 7.12 3.36 13.14
C ASN A 186 6.78 2.29 12.07
N LYS A 187 5.58 2.38 11.49
CA LYS A 187 5.17 1.49 10.39
C LYS A 187 5.87 1.89 9.09
N THR A 188 6.13 0.92 8.24
CA THR A 188 6.60 1.14 6.87
C THR A 188 5.44 0.90 5.93
N ILE A 189 5.08 1.91 5.14
CA ILE A 189 3.91 1.83 4.25
C ILE A 189 4.35 2.00 2.80
N ILE A 190 3.99 1.05 1.96
CA ILE A 190 4.25 1.07 0.52
C ILE A 190 2.90 1.11 -0.21
N ILE A 191 2.68 2.14 -1.02
CA ILE A 191 1.38 2.43 -1.62
C ILE A 191 1.52 2.55 -3.13
N VAL A 192 0.73 1.79 -3.91
CA VAL A 192 0.54 2.09 -5.33
C VAL A 192 -0.44 3.23 -5.46
N MET A 193 -0.03 4.31 -6.13
CA MET A 193 -0.80 5.54 -6.29
C MET A 193 -0.92 5.94 -7.75
N HIS A 194 -2.08 6.53 -8.11
CA HIS A 194 -2.29 7.16 -9.42
C HIS A 194 -2.24 8.68 -9.35
N ASP A 195 -2.69 9.27 -8.25
CA ASP A 195 -2.72 10.71 -8.08
C ASP A 195 -1.33 11.22 -7.66
N ILE A 196 -0.72 12.01 -8.56
CA ILE A 196 0.62 12.56 -8.34
C ILE A 196 0.62 13.64 -7.25
N ASN A 197 -0.49 14.36 -7.05
CA ASN A 197 -0.58 15.39 -6.02
C ASN A 197 -0.73 14.78 -4.62
N PHE A 198 -1.49 13.71 -4.45
CA PHE A 198 -1.45 12.94 -3.21
C PHE A 198 -0.05 12.37 -2.95
N THR A 199 0.59 11.82 -3.98
CA THR A 199 1.95 11.29 -3.88
C THR A 199 2.94 12.37 -3.43
N SER A 200 2.95 13.54 -4.07
CA SER A 200 3.89 14.64 -3.77
C SER A 200 3.71 15.23 -2.38
N VAL A 201 2.48 15.19 -1.84
CA VAL A 201 2.17 15.75 -0.53
C VAL A 201 2.49 14.80 0.62
N TYR A 202 2.24 13.50 0.43
CA TYR A 202 2.22 12.54 1.53
C TYR A 202 3.34 11.50 1.52
N SER A 203 4.09 11.33 0.41
CA SER A 203 5.20 10.36 0.41
C SER A 203 6.52 10.95 0.86
N ASP A 204 7.33 10.11 1.53
CA ASP A 204 8.75 10.40 1.79
C ASP A 204 9.60 10.02 0.57
N TYR A 205 9.30 8.86 -0.04
CA TYR A 205 10.00 8.30 -1.19
C TYR A 205 9.03 7.95 -2.31
N ILE A 206 9.54 7.96 -3.52
CA ILE A 206 8.79 7.56 -4.71
C ILE A 206 9.59 6.53 -5.49
N LEU A 207 8.93 5.43 -5.85
CA LEU A 207 9.39 4.46 -6.84
C LEU A 207 8.61 4.69 -8.14
N ALA A 208 9.28 5.16 -9.18
CA ALA A 208 8.68 5.40 -10.49
C ALA A 208 8.93 4.21 -11.43
N MET A 209 7.86 3.65 -11.98
CA MET A 209 7.92 2.53 -12.93
C MET A 209 7.43 2.92 -14.31
N LYS A 210 8.13 2.49 -15.35
CA LYS A 210 7.70 2.62 -16.75
C LYS A 210 8.02 1.33 -17.51
N ASN A 211 7.08 0.81 -18.29
CA ASN A 211 7.27 -0.38 -19.13
C ASN A 211 7.85 -1.61 -18.39
N GLY A 212 7.41 -1.81 -17.15
CA GLY A 212 7.85 -2.93 -16.31
C GLY A 212 9.23 -2.76 -15.66
N ARG A 213 9.86 -1.60 -15.79
CA ARG A 213 11.20 -1.30 -15.25
C ARG A 213 11.14 -0.22 -14.18
N LEU A 214 12.12 -0.23 -13.32
CA LEU A 214 12.41 0.86 -12.41
C LEU A 214 13.06 2.00 -13.22
N GLU A 215 12.43 3.17 -13.24
CA GLU A 215 13.01 4.39 -13.82
C GLU A 215 13.76 5.18 -12.74
N HIS A 216 13.11 5.37 -11.57
CA HIS A 216 13.67 6.13 -10.47
C HIS A 216 13.22 5.57 -9.13
N MET A 217 14.10 5.63 -8.13
CA MET A 217 13.77 5.46 -6.71
C MET A 217 14.55 6.48 -5.91
N ASP A 218 13.87 7.45 -5.30
CA ASP A 218 14.50 8.53 -4.54
C ASP A 218 13.49 9.20 -3.61
N SER A 219 13.94 10.19 -2.86
CA SER A 219 13.05 11.06 -2.08
C SER A 219 12.00 11.73 -2.98
N CYS A 220 10.84 12.03 -2.40
CA CYS A 220 9.75 12.68 -3.11
C CYS A 220 10.21 13.97 -3.82
N GLU A 221 11.02 14.79 -3.15
CA GLU A 221 11.53 16.06 -3.71
C GLU A 221 12.40 15.86 -4.95
N ASN A 222 13.16 14.77 -5.00
CA ASN A 222 14.05 14.47 -6.13
C ASN A 222 13.31 13.85 -7.33
N ILE A 223 12.13 13.25 -7.11
CA ILE A 223 11.33 12.65 -8.18
C ILE A 223 10.30 13.63 -8.73
N VAL A 224 9.66 14.46 -7.86
CA VAL A 224 8.63 15.41 -8.26
C VAL A 224 9.30 16.65 -8.86
N VAL A 225 9.91 16.47 -10.03
CA VAL A 225 10.53 17.50 -10.86
C VAL A 225 10.04 17.35 -12.29
N LYS A 226 9.95 18.47 -13.02
CA LYS A 226 9.33 18.56 -14.34
C LYS A 226 9.82 17.48 -15.29
N ASP A 227 11.11 17.43 -15.55
CA ASP A 227 11.71 16.55 -16.57
C ASP A 227 11.45 15.05 -16.28
N LYS A 228 11.47 14.63 -14.99
CA LYS A 228 11.22 13.24 -14.61
C LYS A 228 9.76 12.85 -14.79
N LEU A 229 8.82 13.74 -14.39
CA LEU A 229 7.40 13.46 -14.54
C LEU A 229 6.95 13.50 -15.99
N GLU A 230 7.46 14.45 -16.81
CA GLU A 230 7.21 14.51 -18.24
C GLU A 230 7.71 13.26 -18.96
N ASN A 231 8.91 12.80 -18.62
CA ASN A 231 9.44 11.54 -19.19
C ASN A 231 8.63 10.32 -18.74
N LEU A 232 8.19 10.29 -17.46
CA LEU A 232 7.44 9.16 -16.91
C LEU A 232 6.05 9.03 -17.54
N TYR A 233 5.30 10.14 -17.62
CA TYR A 233 3.89 10.15 -18.03
C TYR A 233 3.67 10.56 -19.49
N GLU A 234 4.70 11.09 -20.17
CA GLU A 234 4.61 11.62 -21.55
C GLU A 234 3.58 12.75 -21.68
N LEU A 235 3.51 13.60 -20.64
CA LEU A 235 2.64 14.77 -20.54
C LEU A 235 3.46 15.98 -20.11
N GLU A 236 3.04 17.18 -20.49
CA GLU A 236 3.63 18.42 -19.97
C GLU A 236 3.23 18.62 -18.48
N PHE A 237 4.19 19.04 -17.68
CA PHE A 237 3.99 19.32 -16.27
C PHE A 237 4.48 20.71 -15.91
N ASP A 238 3.67 21.45 -15.15
CA ASP A 238 4.13 22.59 -14.38
C ASP A 238 4.09 22.25 -12.88
N ILE A 239 5.19 22.58 -12.18
CA ILE A 239 5.31 22.28 -10.75
C ILE A 239 5.44 23.58 -9.99
N THR A 240 4.53 23.79 -9.04
CA THR A 240 4.55 24.93 -8.12
C THR A 240 4.67 24.45 -6.68
N LYS A 241 5.25 25.26 -5.79
CA LYS A 241 5.34 24.94 -4.36
C LYS A 241 4.30 25.73 -3.57
N ILE A 242 3.46 25.04 -2.81
CA ILE A 242 2.49 25.61 -1.89
C ILE A 242 2.77 25.01 -0.50
N ASN A 243 3.03 25.84 0.51
CA ASN A 243 3.36 25.38 1.87
C ASN A 243 4.47 24.32 1.91
N ASN A 244 5.53 24.50 1.16
CA ASN A 244 6.66 23.57 1.00
C ASN A 244 6.30 22.20 0.39
N LYS A 245 5.11 22.03 -0.18
CA LYS A 245 4.71 20.84 -0.93
C LYS A 245 4.66 21.15 -2.41
N SER A 246 5.15 20.24 -3.24
CA SER A 246 5.09 20.37 -4.69
C SER A 246 3.68 20.01 -5.18
N ILE A 247 3.10 20.89 -5.99
CA ILE A 247 1.80 20.66 -6.64
C ILE A 247 2.03 20.59 -8.14
N CYS A 248 1.57 19.53 -8.74
CA CYS A 248 1.71 19.23 -10.16
C CYS A 248 0.46 19.66 -10.93
N VAL A 249 0.65 20.42 -11.99
CA VAL A 249 -0.38 20.87 -12.93
C VAL A 249 -0.08 20.21 -14.28
N TYR A 250 -1.06 19.49 -14.88
CA TYR A 250 -0.86 18.64 -16.07
C TYR A 250 -2.16 18.55 -16.90
N PHE A 251 -2.56 19.65 -17.58
CA PHE A 251 -3.71 19.73 -18.50
C PHE A 251 -3.49 20.75 -19.61
#